data_6fee0beb12da6e85c0e4d8de84e4170d
#
_entry.id   6fee0beb12da6e85c0e4d8de84e4170d
#
_cell.length_a   1.000
_cell.length_b   1.000
_cell.length_c   1.000
_cell.angle_alpha   90.00
_cell.angle_beta   90.00
_cell.angle_gamma   90.00
#
_symmetry.space_group_name_H-M   'P 1'
#
loop_
_entity.id
_entity.type
_entity.pdbx_description
1 polymer ?
#
loop_
_entity_poly.entity_id
_entity_poly.type
_entity_poly.pdbx_seq_one_letter_code
_entity_poly.pdbx_strand_id
1 'polypeptide(L)'
;PKGVRRLMALLYLIAFPSFIQGSEQTESMGEEVHKLLYDTLLVQASAYADSIYLANVDGCYEKAICFADSAIAYLNAHYSKYATDYIAPPTVVRGSANDVETTWWLSDFATDYHTILDIRNELAVANLALRRWDDYRYNNRIYNDLYKLISEDRSLIDYCDRMQRYNSNISVAVLICVLLVLGYLALIIGGFMGRVNSVYRDIETVEEDERRVRHEENRLHVQNLVLDNCLSTIKHETVYYPS
;
A
#
# COMPACT_ATOMS: atom_id res chain seq x y z
N PRO A 1 7.38 -31.72 9.70
CA PRO A 1 7.55 -30.96 8.45
C PRO A 1 6.31 -30.93 7.55
N LYS A 2 5.44 -31.99 7.57
CA LYS A 2 4.23 -32.01 6.70
C LYS A 2 3.14 -31.01 7.13
N GLY A 3 3.02 -30.67 8.41
CA GLY A 3 2.06 -29.69 8.94
C GLY A 3 2.37 -28.25 8.54
N VAL A 4 3.64 -27.89 8.54
CA VAL A 4 4.10 -26.52 8.19
C VAL A 4 3.86 -26.21 6.71
N ARG A 5 4.06 -27.18 5.82
CA ARG A 5 3.76 -27.02 4.38
C ARG A 5 2.27 -26.82 4.10
N ARG A 6 1.39 -27.49 4.88
CA ARG A 6 -0.06 -27.31 4.75
C ARG A 6 -0.54 -25.96 5.29
N LEU A 7 0.07 -25.47 6.37
CA LEU A 7 -0.25 -24.14 6.93
C LEU A 7 0.19 -23.01 6.01
N MET A 8 1.37 -23.13 5.41
CA MET A 8 1.88 -22.15 4.41
C MET A 8 1.03 -22.16 3.14
N ALA A 9 0.56 -23.33 2.67
CA ALA A 9 -0.33 -23.41 1.52
C ALA A 9 -1.70 -22.80 1.80
N LEU A 10 -2.24 -22.94 3.01
CA LEU A 10 -3.50 -22.31 3.44
C LEU A 10 -3.37 -20.78 3.56
N LEU A 11 -2.27 -20.27 4.10
CA LEU A 11 -1.97 -18.84 4.18
C LEU A 11 -1.83 -18.21 2.77
N TYR A 12 -1.23 -18.95 1.83
CA TYR A 12 -1.10 -18.50 0.43
C TYR A 12 -2.46 -18.45 -0.28
N LEU A 13 -3.36 -19.39 -0.01
CA LEU A 13 -4.71 -19.45 -0.57
C LEU A 13 -5.65 -18.37 -0.02
N ILE A 14 -5.44 -17.89 1.20
CA ILE A 14 -6.26 -16.85 1.83
C ILE A 14 -5.79 -15.44 1.45
N ALA A 15 -4.49 -15.24 1.22
CA ALA A 15 -3.91 -13.94 0.88
C ALA A 15 -4.01 -13.58 -0.62
N PHE A 16 -4.08 -14.57 -1.51
CA PHE A 16 -3.97 -14.38 -2.96
C PHE A 16 -5.24 -13.85 -3.67
N PRO A 17 -6.49 -14.23 -3.30
CA PRO A 17 -7.66 -13.74 -4.03
C PRO A 17 -7.90 -12.23 -3.88
N SER A 18 -7.51 -11.64 -2.76
CA SER A 18 -7.69 -10.20 -2.51
C SER A 18 -6.72 -9.31 -3.31
N PHE A 19 -5.62 -9.89 -3.81
CA PHE A 19 -4.60 -9.16 -4.58
C PHE A 19 -4.98 -9.05 -6.07
N ILE A 20 -5.67 -10.07 -6.61
CA ILE A 20 -6.03 -10.12 -8.04
C ILE A 20 -7.21 -9.21 -8.37
N GLN A 21 -8.19 -9.08 -7.47
CA GLN A 21 -9.37 -8.23 -7.72
C GLN A 21 -9.10 -6.71 -7.61
N GLY A 22 -8.03 -6.30 -6.93
CA GLY A 22 -7.61 -4.90 -6.85
C GLY A 22 -6.79 -4.41 -8.05
N SER A 23 -6.16 -5.31 -8.81
CA SER A 23 -5.29 -4.93 -9.93
C SER A 23 -6.04 -4.62 -11.22
N GLU A 24 -7.13 -5.31 -11.53
CA GLU A 24 -7.89 -5.08 -12.76
C GLU A 24 -8.64 -3.73 -12.78
N GLN A 25 -9.18 -3.27 -11.64
CA GLN A 25 -9.86 -1.97 -11.57
C GLN A 25 -8.89 -0.79 -11.53
N THR A 26 -7.68 -0.96 -10.99
CA THR A 26 -6.63 0.07 -11.00
C THR A 26 -5.96 0.20 -12.36
N GLU A 27 -5.81 -0.88 -13.12
CA GLU A 27 -5.27 -0.83 -14.48
C GLU A 27 -6.19 -0.07 -15.45
N SER A 28 -7.49 -0.33 -15.44
CA SER A 28 -8.44 0.34 -16.36
C SER A 28 -8.56 1.84 -16.07
N MET A 29 -8.57 2.25 -14.81
CA MET A 29 -8.65 3.65 -14.41
C MET A 29 -7.30 4.39 -14.60
N GLY A 30 -6.19 3.69 -14.43
CA GLY A 30 -4.85 4.21 -14.73
C GLY A 30 -4.67 4.44 -16.23
N GLU A 31 -5.22 3.58 -17.08
CA GLU A 31 -5.13 3.68 -18.54
C GLU A 31 -5.99 4.83 -19.10
N GLU A 32 -7.17 5.07 -18.52
CA GLU A 32 -8.03 6.21 -18.88
C GLU A 32 -7.44 7.55 -18.46
N VAL A 33 -6.93 7.68 -17.25
CA VAL A 33 -6.22 8.87 -16.76
C VAL A 33 -4.95 9.12 -17.56
N HIS A 34 -4.20 8.06 -17.90
CA HIS A 34 -3.02 8.15 -18.73
C HIS A 34 -3.34 8.64 -20.15
N LYS A 35 -4.43 8.14 -20.73
CA LYS A 35 -4.92 8.57 -22.05
C LYS A 35 -5.36 10.04 -22.07
N LEU A 36 -5.97 10.52 -20.98
CA LEU A 36 -6.31 11.94 -20.79
C LEU A 36 -5.07 12.83 -20.68
N LEU A 37 -4.09 12.43 -19.89
CA LEU A 37 -2.84 13.18 -19.66
C LEU A 37 -2.01 13.38 -20.94
N TYR A 38 -2.13 12.45 -21.91
CA TYR A 38 -1.40 12.49 -23.19
C TYR A 38 -2.26 12.96 -24.39
N ASP A 39 -3.52 13.38 -24.17
CA ASP A 39 -4.28 13.98 -25.25
C ASP A 39 -3.76 15.39 -25.56
N THR A 40 -3.11 15.48 -26.72
CA THR A 40 -2.53 16.73 -27.20
C THR A 40 -3.55 17.86 -27.34
N LEU A 41 -4.83 17.56 -27.58
CA LEU A 41 -5.91 18.53 -27.68
C LEU A 41 -6.22 19.18 -26.33
N LEU A 42 -6.28 18.39 -25.25
CA LEU A 42 -6.47 18.89 -23.89
C LEU A 42 -5.25 19.68 -23.40
N VAL A 43 -4.04 19.21 -23.70
CA VAL A 43 -2.81 19.96 -23.39
C VAL A 43 -2.79 21.31 -24.08
N GLN A 44 -3.25 21.41 -25.34
CA GLN A 44 -3.35 22.69 -26.04
C GLN A 44 -4.46 23.56 -25.43
N ALA A 45 -5.60 23.02 -25.08
CA ALA A 45 -6.68 23.76 -24.41
C ALA A 45 -6.19 24.36 -23.08
N SER A 46 -5.47 23.59 -22.26
CA SER A 46 -4.87 24.04 -20.99
C SER A 46 -3.83 25.16 -21.23
N ALA A 47 -2.94 25.01 -22.21
CA ALA A 47 -1.96 26.06 -22.55
C ALA A 47 -2.61 27.36 -22.97
N TYR A 48 -3.76 27.29 -23.68
CA TYR A 48 -4.53 28.47 -23.98
C TYR A 48 -5.25 29.07 -22.76
N ALA A 49 -5.73 28.21 -21.82
CA ALA A 49 -6.29 28.68 -20.55
C ALA A 49 -5.28 29.50 -19.75
N ASP A 50 -4.03 29.03 -19.64
CA ASP A 50 -2.94 29.80 -19.05
C ASP A 50 -2.71 31.15 -19.78
N SER A 51 -2.82 31.14 -21.12
CA SER A 51 -2.66 32.36 -21.95
C SER A 51 -3.81 33.37 -21.73
N ILE A 52 -5.04 32.88 -21.48
CA ILE A 52 -6.20 33.73 -21.12
C ILE A 52 -5.92 34.43 -19.79
N TYR A 53 -5.51 33.67 -18.78
CA TYR A 53 -5.15 34.20 -17.46
C TYR A 53 -4.07 35.30 -17.57
N LEU A 54 -2.97 35.02 -18.26
CA LEU A 54 -1.89 35.99 -18.43
C LEU A 54 -2.37 37.27 -19.15
N ALA A 55 -3.19 37.13 -20.21
CA ALA A 55 -3.74 38.26 -20.91
C ALA A 55 -4.69 39.09 -20.01
N ASN A 56 -5.45 38.49 -19.13
CA ASN A 56 -6.28 39.17 -18.14
C ASN A 56 -5.43 39.93 -17.11
N VAL A 57 -4.36 39.31 -16.61
CA VAL A 57 -3.41 39.95 -15.69
C VAL A 57 -2.78 41.18 -16.33
N ASP A 58 -2.43 41.09 -17.62
CA ASP A 58 -1.87 42.21 -18.40
C ASP A 58 -2.91 43.26 -18.79
N GLY A 59 -4.18 43.07 -18.48
CA GLY A 59 -5.28 43.98 -18.86
C GLY A 59 -5.66 43.88 -20.34
N CYS A 60 -5.16 42.90 -21.07
CA CYS A 60 -5.41 42.69 -22.49
C CYS A 60 -6.67 41.82 -22.74
N TYR A 61 -7.81 42.25 -22.23
CA TYR A 61 -9.06 41.47 -22.17
C TYR A 61 -9.59 40.99 -23.53
N GLU A 62 -9.46 41.78 -24.59
CA GLU A 62 -9.85 41.33 -25.95
C GLU A 62 -8.96 40.16 -26.42
N LYS A 63 -7.67 40.21 -26.09
CA LYS A 63 -6.75 39.14 -26.42
C LYS A 63 -7.05 37.86 -25.61
N ALA A 64 -7.45 38.03 -24.34
CA ALA A 64 -7.92 36.91 -23.51
C ALA A 64 -9.13 36.19 -24.15
N ILE A 65 -10.09 36.96 -24.69
CA ILE A 65 -11.25 36.39 -25.41
C ILE A 65 -10.81 35.61 -26.66
N CYS A 66 -9.84 36.14 -27.44
CA CYS A 66 -9.32 35.42 -28.60
C CYS A 66 -8.63 34.07 -28.21
N PHE A 67 -7.88 34.05 -27.12
CA PHE A 67 -7.30 32.83 -26.61
C PHE A 67 -8.36 31.83 -26.13
N ALA A 68 -9.43 32.33 -25.51
CA ALA A 68 -10.55 31.49 -25.09
C ALA A 68 -11.27 30.86 -26.28
N ASP A 69 -11.46 31.55 -27.40
CA ASP A 69 -12.00 30.95 -28.62
C ASP A 69 -11.13 29.79 -29.12
N SER A 70 -9.80 29.94 -29.02
CA SER A 70 -8.86 28.86 -29.37
C SER A 70 -8.95 27.68 -28.41
N ALA A 71 -8.98 27.95 -27.11
CA ALA A 71 -9.12 26.90 -26.08
C ALA A 71 -10.43 26.09 -26.29
N ILE A 72 -11.54 26.78 -26.51
CA ILE A 72 -12.85 26.16 -26.77
C ILE A 72 -12.83 25.35 -28.07
N ALA A 73 -12.13 25.80 -29.11
CA ALA A 73 -11.97 25.01 -30.33
C ALA A 73 -11.27 23.68 -30.09
N TYR A 74 -10.22 23.65 -29.26
CA TYR A 74 -9.53 22.44 -28.87
C TYR A 74 -10.40 21.49 -28.02
N LEU A 75 -11.16 22.03 -27.06
CA LEU A 75 -12.13 21.24 -26.27
C LEU A 75 -13.18 20.59 -27.15
N ASN A 76 -13.75 21.34 -28.11
CA ASN A 76 -14.71 20.82 -29.08
C ASN A 76 -14.08 19.75 -29.99
N ALA A 77 -12.84 19.92 -30.42
CA ALA A 77 -12.11 18.92 -31.19
C ALA A 77 -11.88 17.63 -30.37
N HIS A 78 -11.53 17.76 -29.09
CA HIS A 78 -11.42 16.63 -28.17
C HIS A 78 -12.76 15.89 -28.04
N TYR A 79 -13.86 16.63 -27.79
CA TYR A 79 -15.18 16.02 -27.72
C TYR A 79 -15.55 15.29 -29.01
N SER A 80 -15.35 15.91 -30.17
CA SER A 80 -15.63 15.30 -31.47
C SER A 80 -14.80 14.06 -31.77
N LYS A 81 -13.61 13.95 -31.18
CA LYS A 81 -12.73 12.80 -31.36
C LYS A 81 -13.13 11.59 -30.50
N TYR A 82 -13.65 11.83 -29.30
CA TYR A 82 -13.90 10.80 -28.31
C TYR A 82 -15.37 10.54 -28.00
N ALA A 83 -16.29 11.45 -28.37
CA ALA A 83 -17.72 11.22 -28.19
C ALA A 83 -18.20 10.11 -29.12
N THR A 84 -18.89 9.14 -28.54
CA THR A 84 -19.38 7.95 -29.25
C THR A 84 -20.77 8.12 -29.90
N ASP A 85 -21.45 9.25 -29.63
CA ASP A 85 -22.81 9.46 -30.10
C ASP A 85 -22.86 10.04 -31.53
N TYR A 86 -23.67 9.40 -32.38
CA TYR A 86 -23.90 9.76 -33.78
C TYR A 86 -24.72 11.05 -34.00
N ILE A 87 -25.17 11.71 -32.94
CA ILE A 87 -25.88 12.99 -33.00
C ILE A 87 -24.82 14.09 -33.01
N ALA A 88 -25.01 15.09 -33.89
CA ALA A 88 -24.11 16.25 -34.03
C ALA A 88 -23.74 16.75 -32.61
N PRO A 89 -22.46 16.68 -32.23
CA PRO A 89 -22.07 16.92 -30.85
C PRO A 89 -22.44 18.34 -30.44
N PRO A 90 -23.03 18.54 -29.25
CA PRO A 90 -23.25 19.85 -28.73
C PRO A 90 -21.88 20.54 -28.56
N THR A 91 -21.65 21.63 -29.24
CA THR A 91 -20.39 22.35 -29.18
C THR A 91 -20.43 23.43 -28.10
N VAL A 92 -19.37 23.46 -27.29
CA VAL A 92 -19.12 24.56 -26.36
C VAL A 92 -18.94 25.83 -27.15
N VAL A 93 -19.64 26.89 -26.79
CA VAL A 93 -19.52 28.22 -27.41
C VAL A 93 -19.33 29.27 -26.33
N ARG A 94 -18.74 30.39 -26.70
CA ARG A 94 -18.42 31.47 -25.79
C ARG A 94 -19.66 32.10 -25.12
N GLY A 95 -20.78 32.15 -25.79
CA GLY A 95 -22.05 32.69 -25.28
C GLY A 95 -23.22 31.97 -25.95
N SER A 96 -23.82 31.03 -25.32
CA SER A 96 -25.00 30.28 -25.78
C SER A 96 -25.97 30.07 -24.63
N ALA A 97 -27.23 29.85 -24.96
CA ALA A 97 -28.24 29.48 -23.96
C ALA A 97 -28.12 28.06 -23.47
N ASN A 98 -27.30 27.21 -24.10
CA ASN A 98 -27.17 25.78 -23.79
C ASN A 98 -25.96 25.53 -22.91
N ASP A 99 -26.18 24.87 -21.80
CA ASP A 99 -25.15 24.47 -20.82
C ASP A 99 -24.51 23.12 -21.25
N VAL A 100 -23.67 23.19 -22.28
CA VAL A 100 -23.08 22.02 -22.92
C VAL A 100 -22.14 21.29 -21.96
N GLU A 101 -21.35 22.03 -21.20
CA GLU A 101 -20.35 21.47 -20.27
C GLU A 101 -20.99 20.69 -19.12
N THR A 102 -22.11 21.17 -18.60
CA THR A 102 -22.88 20.43 -17.59
C THR A 102 -23.49 19.17 -18.16
N THR A 103 -23.89 19.18 -19.46
CA THR A 103 -24.34 17.99 -20.17
C THR A 103 -23.22 16.97 -20.35
N TRP A 104 -22.00 17.43 -20.66
CA TRP A 104 -20.82 16.55 -20.75
C TRP A 104 -20.53 15.89 -19.40
N TRP A 105 -20.58 16.65 -18.31
CA TRP A 105 -20.41 16.10 -16.95
C TRP A 105 -21.45 15.03 -16.63
N LEU A 106 -22.73 15.30 -16.89
CA LEU A 106 -23.83 14.37 -16.61
C LEU A 106 -23.82 13.12 -17.48
N SER A 107 -23.13 13.16 -18.63
CA SER A 107 -22.93 12.00 -19.53
C SER A 107 -21.64 11.23 -19.25
N ASP A 108 -20.94 11.51 -18.14
CA ASP A 108 -19.65 10.92 -17.78
C ASP A 108 -18.58 11.05 -18.88
N PHE A 109 -18.66 12.12 -19.69
CA PHE A 109 -17.65 12.34 -20.71
C PHE A 109 -16.29 12.67 -20.08
N ALA A 110 -15.27 11.87 -20.40
CA ALA A 110 -13.94 12.01 -19.88
C ALA A 110 -13.21 13.21 -20.52
N THR A 111 -13.07 14.30 -19.80
CA THR A 111 -12.35 15.52 -20.22
C THR A 111 -11.77 16.27 -19.02
N ASP A 112 -10.94 17.28 -19.26
CA ASP A 112 -10.39 18.12 -18.21
C ASP A 112 -11.37 19.24 -17.82
N TYR A 113 -12.23 18.95 -16.87
CA TYR A 113 -13.20 19.89 -16.34
C TYR A 113 -12.57 21.07 -15.57
N HIS A 114 -11.36 20.91 -15.03
CA HIS A 114 -10.65 22.02 -14.38
C HIS A 114 -10.22 23.05 -15.41
N THR A 115 -9.66 22.63 -16.53
CA THR A 115 -9.37 23.53 -17.65
C THR A 115 -10.63 24.25 -18.16
N ILE A 116 -11.78 23.57 -18.22
CA ILE A 116 -13.06 24.19 -18.60
C ILE A 116 -13.46 25.25 -17.57
N LEU A 117 -13.35 24.98 -16.27
CA LEU A 117 -13.64 25.93 -15.20
C LEU A 117 -12.74 27.16 -15.32
N ASP A 118 -11.44 26.96 -15.52
CA ASP A 118 -10.48 28.08 -15.68
C ASP A 118 -10.83 28.95 -16.87
N ILE A 119 -11.12 28.36 -18.03
CA ILE A 119 -11.55 29.12 -19.22
C ILE A 119 -12.81 29.93 -18.94
N ARG A 120 -13.81 29.35 -18.26
CA ARG A 120 -15.08 30.02 -17.97
C ARG A 120 -14.91 31.15 -16.94
N ASN A 121 -14.09 30.94 -15.91
CA ASN A 121 -13.75 31.95 -14.93
C ASN A 121 -13.05 33.15 -15.59
N GLU A 122 -12.01 32.88 -16.37
CA GLU A 122 -11.22 33.90 -17.02
C GLU A 122 -12.02 34.68 -18.10
N LEU A 123 -12.93 33.99 -18.82
CA LEU A 123 -13.89 34.63 -19.70
C LEU A 123 -14.86 35.56 -18.94
N ALA A 124 -15.30 35.12 -17.75
CA ALA A 124 -16.15 36.00 -16.92
C ALA A 124 -15.38 37.26 -16.50
N VAL A 125 -14.11 37.14 -16.09
CA VAL A 125 -13.24 38.25 -15.71
C VAL A 125 -13.06 39.21 -16.89
N ALA A 126 -12.69 38.70 -18.08
CA ALA A 126 -12.49 39.53 -19.28
C ALA A 126 -13.77 40.27 -19.68
N ASN A 127 -14.91 39.58 -19.70
CA ASN A 127 -16.19 40.17 -20.08
C ASN A 127 -16.69 41.22 -19.06
N LEU A 128 -16.44 40.96 -17.75
CA LEU A 128 -16.72 41.93 -16.69
C LEU A 128 -15.91 43.24 -16.90
N ALA A 129 -14.60 43.08 -17.16
CA ALA A 129 -13.72 44.22 -17.41
C ALA A 129 -14.13 45.02 -18.65
N LEU A 130 -14.59 44.34 -19.69
CA LEU A 130 -15.10 44.95 -20.94
C LEU A 130 -16.56 45.42 -20.84
N ARG A 131 -17.21 45.27 -19.68
CA ARG A 131 -18.62 45.60 -19.45
C ARG A 131 -19.60 44.85 -20.36
N ARG A 132 -19.24 43.64 -20.79
CA ARG A 132 -20.11 42.74 -21.57
C ARG A 132 -20.95 41.91 -20.62
N TRP A 133 -22.01 42.53 -20.06
CA TRP A 133 -22.76 41.97 -18.92
C TRP A 133 -23.44 40.61 -19.21
N ASP A 134 -23.93 40.41 -20.42
CA ASP A 134 -24.62 39.19 -20.80
C ASP A 134 -23.64 38.02 -20.92
N ASP A 135 -22.49 38.26 -21.55
CA ASP A 135 -21.40 37.25 -21.64
C ASP A 135 -20.80 36.96 -20.28
N TYR A 136 -20.64 37.98 -19.41
CA TYR A 136 -20.22 37.79 -18.05
C TYR A 136 -21.18 36.88 -17.28
N ARG A 137 -22.50 37.19 -17.30
CA ARG A 137 -23.52 36.39 -16.59
C ARG A 137 -23.55 34.98 -17.08
N TYR A 138 -23.43 34.76 -18.39
CA TYR A 138 -23.40 33.44 -18.99
C TYR A 138 -22.19 32.62 -18.49
N ASN A 139 -20.99 33.14 -18.64
CA ASN A 139 -19.77 32.42 -18.27
C ASN A 139 -19.72 32.17 -16.76
N ASN A 140 -20.10 33.16 -15.94
CA ASN A 140 -20.15 33.00 -14.48
C ASN A 140 -21.19 31.95 -14.03
N ARG A 141 -22.35 31.87 -14.73
CA ARG A 141 -23.36 30.86 -14.44
C ARG A 141 -22.82 29.47 -14.73
N ILE A 142 -22.26 29.24 -15.94
CA ILE A 142 -21.69 27.92 -16.31
C ILE A 142 -20.59 27.51 -15.34
N TYR A 143 -19.71 28.45 -14.99
CA TYR A 143 -18.67 28.21 -13.98
C TYR A 143 -19.27 27.73 -12.66
N ASN A 144 -20.26 28.45 -12.12
CA ASN A 144 -20.86 28.09 -10.84
C ASN A 144 -21.62 26.76 -10.88
N ASP A 145 -22.37 26.50 -11.94
CA ASP A 145 -23.14 25.27 -12.10
C ASP A 145 -22.22 24.05 -12.23
N LEU A 146 -21.17 24.15 -13.04
CA LEU A 146 -20.18 23.08 -13.21
C LEU A 146 -19.35 22.89 -11.93
N TYR A 147 -18.89 23.99 -11.30
CA TYR A 147 -18.15 23.93 -10.03
C TYR A 147 -18.97 23.25 -8.93
N LYS A 148 -20.28 23.53 -8.87
CA LYS A 148 -21.19 22.89 -7.92
C LYS A 148 -21.27 21.38 -8.17
N LEU A 149 -21.47 20.96 -9.42
CA LEU A 149 -21.52 19.54 -9.78
C LEU A 149 -20.25 18.81 -9.43
N ILE A 150 -19.07 19.38 -9.74
CA ILE A 150 -17.76 18.80 -9.41
C ILE A 150 -17.54 18.75 -7.89
N SER A 151 -17.92 19.78 -7.15
CA SER A 151 -17.77 19.84 -5.70
C SER A 151 -18.72 18.90 -4.96
N GLU A 152 -19.88 18.59 -5.53
CA GLU A 152 -20.83 17.61 -5.01
C GLU A 152 -20.43 16.17 -5.34
N ASP A 153 -19.54 15.97 -6.33
CA ASP A 153 -19.02 14.65 -6.66
C ASP A 153 -18.12 14.11 -5.56
N ARG A 154 -18.58 13.03 -4.94
CA ARG A 154 -17.85 12.32 -3.89
C ARG A 154 -17.02 11.16 -4.40
N SER A 155 -16.98 10.93 -5.70
CA SER A 155 -16.27 9.78 -6.29
C SER A 155 -14.80 9.74 -5.88
N LEU A 156 -14.13 10.90 -5.85
CA LEU A 156 -12.75 11.01 -5.39
C LEU A 156 -12.60 10.71 -3.89
N ILE A 157 -13.54 11.18 -3.08
CA ILE A 157 -13.56 10.90 -1.63
C ILE A 157 -13.77 9.40 -1.40
N ASP A 158 -14.74 8.81 -2.08
CA ASP A 158 -15.03 7.37 -2.00
C ASP A 158 -13.87 6.52 -2.52
N TYR A 159 -13.13 7.01 -3.51
CA TYR A 159 -11.91 6.38 -3.99
C TYR A 159 -10.78 6.46 -2.96
N CYS A 160 -10.54 7.63 -2.39
CA CYS A 160 -9.55 7.82 -1.33
C CYS A 160 -9.87 6.96 -0.10
N ASP A 161 -11.14 6.90 0.31
CA ASP A 161 -11.60 6.06 1.41
C ASP A 161 -11.40 4.57 1.14
N ARG A 162 -11.66 4.11 -0.10
CA ARG A 162 -11.38 2.73 -0.53
C ARG A 162 -9.90 2.42 -0.50
N MET A 163 -9.06 3.31 -1.02
CA MET A 163 -7.60 3.16 -1.00
C MET A 163 -7.05 3.16 0.43
N GLN A 164 -7.57 4.02 1.30
CA GLN A 164 -7.16 4.06 2.70
C GLN A 164 -7.54 2.77 3.45
N ARG A 165 -8.76 2.26 3.24
CA ARG A 165 -9.20 0.96 3.81
C ARG A 165 -8.35 -0.19 3.29
N TYR A 166 -8.03 -0.22 2.00
CA TYR A 166 -7.18 -1.23 1.40
C TYR A 166 -5.77 -1.21 2.00
N ASN A 167 -5.16 -0.03 2.10
CA ASN A 167 -3.83 0.14 2.71
C ASN A 167 -3.82 -0.23 4.21
N SER A 168 -4.88 0.11 4.95
CA SER A 168 -5.07 -0.30 6.34
C SER A 168 -5.16 -1.82 6.47
N ASN A 169 -5.93 -2.49 5.60
CA ASN A 169 -6.07 -3.95 5.62
C ASN A 169 -4.75 -4.67 5.30
N ILE A 170 -3.95 -4.15 4.35
CA ILE A 170 -2.61 -4.69 4.06
C ILE A 170 -1.71 -4.54 5.30
N SER A 171 -1.72 -3.38 5.95
CA SER A 171 -0.91 -3.13 7.15
C SER A 171 -1.28 -4.09 8.28
N VAL A 172 -2.56 -4.37 8.48
CA VAL A 172 -3.05 -5.35 9.46
C VAL A 172 -2.61 -6.78 9.09
N ALA A 173 -2.71 -7.16 7.81
CA ALA A 173 -2.28 -8.48 7.34
C ALA A 173 -0.77 -8.68 7.53
N VAL A 174 0.05 -7.68 7.21
CA VAL A 174 1.50 -7.69 7.44
C VAL A 174 1.81 -7.83 8.93
N LEU A 175 1.12 -7.09 9.79
CA LEU A 175 1.29 -7.18 11.25
C LEU A 175 1.00 -8.59 11.76
N ILE A 176 -0.10 -9.21 11.31
CA ILE A 176 -0.47 -10.60 11.67
C ILE A 176 0.62 -11.57 11.21
N CYS A 177 1.11 -11.44 9.98
CA CYS A 177 2.20 -12.27 9.45
C CYS A 177 3.47 -12.16 10.31
N VAL A 178 3.87 -10.95 10.69
CA VAL A 178 5.03 -10.72 11.56
C VAL A 178 4.84 -11.39 12.92
N LEU A 179 3.66 -11.24 13.53
CA LEU A 179 3.36 -11.88 14.82
C LEU A 179 3.40 -13.41 14.73
N LEU A 180 2.90 -14.00 13.64
CA LEU A 180 2.98 -15.45 13.41
C LEU A 180 4.41 -15.94 13.26
N VAL A 181 5.26 -15.21 12.53
CA VAL A 181 6.69 -15.54 12.38
C VAL A 181 7.42 -15.46 13.72
N LEU A 182 7.17 -14.39 14.50
CA LEU A 182 7.77 -14.25 15.84
C LEU A 182 7.30 -15.36 16.79
N GLY A 183 6.03 -15.71 16.78
CA GLY A 183 5.48 -16.82 17.56
C GLY A 183 6.12 -18.16 17.19
N TYR A 184 6.31 -18.43 15.89
CA TYR A 184 6.98 -19.62 15.41
C TYR A 184 8.46 -19.69 15.84
N LEU A 185 9.18 -18.57 15.75
CA LEU A 185 10.57 -18.48 16.24
C LEU A 185 10.65 -18.73 17.74
N ALA A 186 9.74 -18.17 18.53
CA ALA A 186 9.66 -18.40 19.97
C ALA A 186 9.46 -19.89 20.32
N LEU A 187 8.61 -20.60 19.56
CA LEU A 187 8.39 -22.05 19.73
C LEU A 187 9.66 -22.87 19.39
N ILE A 188 10.38 -22.48 18.33
CA ILE A 188 11.65 -23.14 17.97
C ILE A 188 12.68 -22.93 19.08
N ILE A 189 12.86 -21.70 19.54
CA ILE A 189 13.81 -21.35 20.60
C ILE A 189 13.44 -22.08 21.89
N GLY A 190 12.16 -22.05 22.28
CA GLY A 190 11.67 -22.76 23.47
C GLY A 190 11.90 -24.29 23.42
N GLY A 191 11.64 -24.91 22.25
CA GLY A 191 11.91 -26.30 22.01
C GLY A 191 13.39 -26.64 22.03
N PHE A 192 14.24 -25.75 21.48
CA PHE A 192 15.69 -25.91 21.54
C PHE A 192 16.23 -25.81 22.98
N MET A 193 15.79 -24.76 23.71
CA MET A 193 16.18 -24.60 25.14
C MET A 193 15.71 -25.76 26.00
N GLY A 194 14.53 -26.31 25.74
CA GLY A 194 14.03 -27.49 26.42
C GLY A 194 14.94 -28.72 26.21
N ARG A 195 15.41 -28.97 24.97
CA ARG A 195 16.35 -30.03 24.65
C ARG A 195 17.72 -29.82 25.29
N VAL A 196 18.23 -28.60 25.21
CA VAL A 196 19.51 -28.25 25.85
C VAL A 196 19.45 -28.49 27.37
N ASN A 197 18.35 -28.05 28.00
CA ASN A 197 18.17 -28.25 29.44
C ASN A 197 18.00 -29.75 29.85
N SER A 198 17.40 -30.56 28.97
CA SER A 198 17.36 -32.03 29.14
C SER A 198 18.75 -32.64 29.08
N VAL A 199 19.56 -32.25 28.08
CA VAL A 199 20.93 -32.72 27.93
C VAL A 199 21.80 -32.33 29.14
N TYR A 200 21.66 -31.12 29.65
CA TYR A 200 22.37 -30.67 30.86
C TYR A 200 22.00 -31.53 32.09
N ARG A 201 20.71 -31.86 32.27
CA ARG A 201 20.28 -32.77 33.36
C ARG A 201 20.86 -34.16 33.19
N ASP A 202 20.89 -34.68 31.96
CA ASP A 202 21.45 -36.01 31.70
C ASP A 202 22.96 -36.03 31.98
N ILE A 203 23.70 -34.98 31.68
CA ILE A 203 25.13 -34.84 32.02
C ILE A 203 25.34 -34.77 33.53
N GLU A 204 24.52 -34.03 34.26
CA GLU A 204 24.59 -33.91 35.71
C GLU A 204 24.37 -35.27 36.40
N THR A 205 23.41 -36.07 35.92
CA THR A 205 23.16 -37.43 36.45
C THR A 205 24.34 -38.39 36.18
N VAL A 206 24.96 -38.29 34.98
CA VAL A 206 26.16 -39.10 34.66
C VAL A 206 27.36 -38.70 35.54
N GLU A 207 27.57 -37.39 35.79
CA GLU A 207 28.61 -36.95 36.71
C GLU A 207 28.40 -37.43 38.15
N GLU A 208 27.15 -37.44 38.64
CA GLU A 208 26.84 -37.99 39.96
C GLU A 208 27.11 -39.51 40.06
N ASP A 209 26.73 -40.25 39.02
CA ASP A 209 26.99 -41.70 38.97
C ASP A 209 28.50 -41.97 38.89
N GLU A 210 29.25 -41.20 38.11
CA GLU A 210 30.72 -41.34 38.06
C GLU A 210 31.38 -41.03 39.42
N ARG A 211 30.90 -40.03 40.15
CA ARG A 211 31.35 -39.74 41.52
C ARG A 211 31.04 -40.89 42.49
N ARG A 212 29.86 -41.52 42.37
CA ARG A 212 29.49 -42.67 43.19
C ARG A 212 30.41 -43.87 42.91
N VAL A 213 30.63 -44.20 41.66
CA VAL A 213 31.51 -45.29 41.24
C VAL A 213 32.94 -45.06 41.77
N ARG A 214 33.46 -43.86 41.61
CA ARG A 214 34.81 -43.48 42.10
C ARG A 214 34.90 -43.55 43.62
N HIS A 215 33.83 -43.25 44.33
CA HIS A 215 33.77 -43.41 45.80
C HIS A 215 33.75 -44.83 46.22
N GLU A 216 33.02 -45.71 45.53
CA GLU A 216 32.98 -47.15 45.74
C GLU A 216 34.36 -47.85 45.46
N GLU A 217 35.02 -47.47 44.36
CA GLU A 217 36.37 -47.93 44.02
C GLU A 217 37.38 -47.51 45.11
N ASN A 218 37.35 -46.35 45.60
CA ASN A 218 38.22 -45.90 46.68
C ASN A 218 37.93 -46.67 47.97
N ARG A 219 36.65 -46.98 48.27
CA ARG A 219 36.27 -47.75 49.45
C ARG A 219 36.77 -49.20 49.35
N LEU A 220 36.62 -49.81 48.16
CA LEU A 220 37.16 -51.17 47.91
C LEU A 220 38.67 -51.22 47.97
N HIS A 221 39.34 -50.18 47.43
CA HIS A 221 40.82 -50.09 47.52
C HIS A 221 41.31 -49.99 48.96
N VAL A 222 40.67 -49.16 49.79
CA VAL A 222 41.00 -49.09 51.25
C VAL A 222 40.73 -50.40 51.94
N GLN A 223 39.63 -51.11 51.65
CA GLN A 223 39.31 -52.40 52.21
C GLN A 223 40.36 -53.44 51.82
N ASN A 224 40.79 -53.52 50.56
CA ASN A 224 41.86 -54.44 50.12
C ASN A 224 43.18 -54.12 50.78
N LEU A 225 43.53 -52.85 50.98
CA LEU A 225 44.74 -52.44 51.65
C LEU A 225 44.76 -52.84 53.16
N VAL A 226 43.59 -52.76 53.81
CA VAL A 226 43.40 -53.26 55.19
C VAL A 226 43.49 -54.75 55.24
N LEU A 227 42.92 -55.48 54.30
CA LEU A 227 43.01 -56.95 54.22
C LEU A 227 44.45 -57.41 53.98
N ASP A 228 45.18 -56.79 53.08
CA ASP A 228 46.60 -57.07 52.80
C ASP A 228 47.47 -56.84 54.04
N ASN A 229 47.21 -55.76 54.78
CA ASN A 229 47.90 -55.48 56.05
C ASN A 229 47.60 -56.55 57.12
N CYS A 230 46.32 -56.94 57.23
CA CYS A 230 45.94 -58.00 58.19
C CYS A 230 46.58 -59.34 57.79
N LEU A 231 46.60 -59.73 56.52
CA LEU A 231 47.26 -60.91 56.00
C LEU A 231 48.77 -60.88 56.24
N SER A 232 49.43 -59.78 56.04
CA SER A 232 50.87 -59.61 56.31
C SER A 232 51.19 -59.74 57.79
N THR A 233 50.34 -59.22 58.68
CA THR A 233 50.48 -59.41 60.15
C THR A 233 50.29 -60.78 60.58
N ILE A 234 49.31 -61.50 60.06
CA ILE A 234 49.09 -62.96 60.36
C ILE A 234 50.27 -63.80 59.85
N LYS A 235 50.79 -63.48 58.67
CA LYS A 235 51.97 -64.13 58.14
C LYS A 235 53.22 -63.91 58.95
N HIS A 236 53.40 -62.78 59.59
CA HIS A 236 54.44 -62.43 60.49
C HIS A 236 54.33 -63.21 61.84
N GLU A 237 53.08 -63.36 62.36
CA GLU A 237 52.87 -64.11 63.64
C GLU A 237 53.07 -65.58 63.48
N THR A 238 52.68 -66.17 62.29
CA THR A 238 52.89 -67.61 62.05
C THR A 238 54.34 -68.04 61.89
N VAL A 239 55.28 -67.16 61.66
CA VAL A 239 56.74 -67.43 61.55
C VAL A 239 57.42 -67.40 62.87
N TYR A 240 56.79 -66.96 63.96
CA TYR A 240 57.40 -66.81 65.31
C TYR A 240 57.01 -67.86 66.30
N TYR A 241 56.40 -69.05 65.95
CA TYR A 241 56.29 -70.23 66.83
C TYR A 241 57.07 -71.40 66.26
N PRO A 242 58.38 -71.49 66.65
CA PRO A 242 59.08 -72.78 66.51
C PRO A 242 58.61 -73.73 67.64
N SER A 243 58.16 -74.88 67.28
CA SER A 243 57.85 -76.03 68.17
C SER A 243 58.99 -76.44 69.06
#